data_2bafb6997da416f658d8a8a550538916
#
_entry.id   2bafb6997da416f658d8a8a550538916
#
_cell.length_a   1.000
_cell.length_b   1.000
_cell.length_c   1.000
_cell.angle_alpha   90.00
_cell.angle_beta   90.00
_cell.angle_gamma   90.00
#
_symmetry.space_group_name_H-M   'P 1'
#
loop_
_entity.id
_entity.type
_entity.pdbx_description
1 polymer ?
#
loop_
_entity_poly.entity_id
_entity_poly.type
_entity_poly.pdbx_seq_one_letter_code
_entity_poly.pdbx_strand_id
1 'polypeptide(L)'
;MRAHALQTFYDKRLAWTGDAMNNALLTKLGIAKPIIQAPMAGVSTPAMAAAVSNAGALGSLGVGATNAEGARRMIRETRALTSRPFNINLFCHAPATSDPVREARWLQWLTPLFAQFGAAPPASLKEIYRSFVEDRAMLDMLLQERPAVVSFHFGLPGADALAALRQAGIVLLASATHPHEAVQLVEAGVDGIVAQGIEGGGHRGTFDPDAVDDGLGSFALTRLLVRATNIPVIAAGGIMDGAGIAAALALGAQAAQLGTAFVACPESSIDAGYRRAMVEQPVGRTTFTAAISGRKARGLRNRFTALDDDPQRPPAPDYPIAYDAGKALHAAAKTQGEFGYGAQWAGQGAPLARSLPAGQLVEVLSRELDEAIRALTWPYLPAPIPHPFPAGGQAWP
;
A
#
# COMPACT_ATOMS: atom_id res chain seq x y z
N MET A 1 -20.11 -43.45 1.54
CA MET A 1 -19.12 -42.68 0.74
C MET A 1 -19.23 -41.17 0.85
N ARG A 2 -20.42 -40.53 0.86
CA ARG A 2 -20.54 -39.04 0.97
C ARG A 2 -20.12 -38.46 2.32
N ALA A 3 -20.36 -39.15 3.45
CA ALA A 3 -19.96 -38.68 4.78
C ALA A 3 -18.43 -38.67 4.98
N HIS A 4 -17.71 -39.62 4.39
CA HIS A 4 -16.23 -39.69 4.50
C HIS A 4 -15.54 -38.59 3.69
N ALA A 5 -16.10 -38.20 2.54
CA ALA A 5 -15.57 -37.10 1.74
C ALA A 5 -15.78 -35.73 2.41
N LEU A 6 -16.88 -35.53 3.12
CA LEU A 6 -17.15 -34.33 3.94
C LEU A 6 -16.20 -34.28 5.15
N GLN A 7 -15.98 -35.39 5.86
CA GLN A 7 -15.05 -35.44 6.98
C GLN A 7 -13.61 -35.08 6.55
N THR A 8 -13.15 -35.64 5.44
CA THR A 8 -11.81 -35.34 4.87
C THR A 8 -11.68 -33.87 4.40
N PHE A 9 -12.80 -33.26 3.95
CA PHE A 9 -12.85 -31.85 3.59
C PHE A 9 -12.82 -30.94 4.83
N TYR A 10 -13.48 -31.36 5.93
CA TYR A 10 -13.47 -30.65 7.22
C TYR A 10 -12.12 -30.80 7.93
N ASP A 11 -11.51 -31.97 7.93
CA ASP A 11 -10.20 -32.21 8.55
C ASP A 11 -9.08 -31.42 7.86
N LYS A 12 -9.17 -31.19 6.53
CA LYS A 12 -8.26 -30.29 5.81
C LYS A 12 -8.49 -28.80 6.13
N ARG A 13 -9.69 -28.40 6.60
CA ARG A 13 -9.95 -27.02 7.06
C ARG A 13 -9.53 -26.76 8.49
N LEU A 14 -9.54 -27.79 9.36
CA LEU A 14 -9.06 -27.67 10.74
C LEU A 14 -7.53 -27.64 10.86
N ALA A 15 -6.81 -28.02 9.81
CA ALA A 15 -5.35 -27.96 9.74
C ALA A 15 -4.79 -26.51 9.62
N TRP A 16 -5.63 -25.49 9.63
CA TRP A 16 -5.18 -24.09 9.64
C TRP A 16 -4.43 -23.68 10.92
N THR A 17 -4.58 -24.41 12.00
CA THR A 17 -3.87 -24.16 13.27
C THR A 17 -2.46 -24.78 13.32
N GLY A 18 -2.08 -25.61 12.31
CA GLY A 18 -0.77 -26.29 12.24
C GLY A 18 0.07 -25.92 11.03
N ASP A 19 -0.54 -25.55 9.89
CA ASP A 19 0.15 -25.31 8.62
C ASP A 19 0.33 -23.80 8.26
N ALA A 20 0.15 -22.88 9.19
CA ALA A 20 0.68 -21.52 9.04
C ALA A 20 2.20 -21.51 8.79
N MET A 21 2.87 -22.67 9.01
CA MET A 21 4.29 -22.87 8.76
C MET A 21 4.66 -23.11 7.28
N ASN A 22 3.70 -23.21 6.35
CA ASN A 22 3.98 -23.49 4.94
C ASN A 22 3.52 -22.38 3.98
N ASN A 23 3.40 -21.13 4.46
CA ASN A 23 3.17 -19.97 3.59
C ASN A 23 4.48 -19.64 2.86
N ALA A 24 4.57 -20.05 1.59
CA ALA A 24 5.77 -19.90 0.78
C ALA A 24 6.25 -18.42 0.68
N LEU A 25 5.31 -17.47 0.67
CA LEU A 25 5.64 -16.04 0.65
C LEU A 25 6.31 -15.61 1.96
N LEU A 26 5.76 -15.98 3.11
CA LEU A 26 6.33 -15.59 4.41
C LEU A 26 7.74 -16.16 4.58
N THR A 27 7.93 -17.42 4.19
CA THR A 27 9.26 -18.07 4.18
C THR A 27 10.22 -17.32 3.26
N LYS A 28 9.79 -16.98 2.05
CA LYS A 28 10.60 -16.23 1.07
C LYS A 28 10.96 -14.83 1.56
N LEU A 29 10.03 -14.14 2.22
CA LEU A 29 10.24 -12.81 2.80
C LEU A 29 11.01 -12.84 4.12
N GLY A 30 11.15 -14.01 4.76
CA GLY A 30 11.80 -14.17 6.07
C GLY A 30 11.01 -13.54 7.22
N ILE A 31 9.68 -13.52 7.15
CA ILE A 31 8.78 -12.94 8.16
C ILE A 31 7.89 -14.01 8.79
N ALA A 32 7.43 -13.75 10.03
CA ALA A 32 6.59 -14.68 10.79
C ALA A 32 5.09 -14.37 10.70
N LYS A 33 4.74 -13.11 10.43
CA LYS A 33 3.36 -12.61 10.43
C LYS A 33 2.94 -12.20 9.01
N PRO A 34 1.71 -12.51 8.55
CA PRO A 34 1.25 -12.16 7.20
C PRO A 34 0.87 -10.67 7.09
N ILE A 35 1.72 -9.81 7.62
CA ILE A 35 1.54 -8.36 7.73
C ILE A 35 2.70 -7.66 7.06
N ILE A 36 2.39 -6.74 6.15
CA ILE A 36 3.37 -5.87 5.49
C ILE A 36 2.96 -4.42 5.77
N GLN A 37 3.85 -3.63 6.36
CA GLN A 37 3.65 -2.18 6.40
C GLN A 37 3.93 -1.63 5.01
N ALA A 38 2.94 -0.98 4.41
CA ALA A 38 3.07 -0.43 3.06
C ALA A 38 4.19 0.61 3.00
N PRO A 39 4.99 0.62 1.92
CA PRO A 39 5.95 1.70 1.69
C PRO A 39 5.21 3.01 1.45
N MET A 40 5.55 4.06 2.19
CA MET A 40 4.90 5.36 2.13
C MET A 40 5.97 6.46 2.05
N ALA A 41 6.22 6.96 0.84
CA ALA A 41 7.19 8.04 0.64
C ALA A 41 6.80 9.30 1.43
N GLY A 42 7.73 9.82 2.24
CA GLY A 42 7.48 10.97 3.12
C GLY A 42 6.66 10.65 4.38
N VAL A 43 6.42 9.36 4.69
CA VAL A 43 5.73 8.89 5.90
C VAL A 43 6.54 7.81 6.61
N SER A 44 6.92 6.74 5.88
CA SER A 44 7.73 5.65 6.42
C SER A 44 9.14 6.13 6.77
N THR A 45 9.58 5.81 7.97
CA THR A 45 10.93 6.13 8.46
C THR A 45 11.73 4.86 8.71
N PRO A 46 13.06 4.92 8.80
CA PRO A 46 13.89 3.81 9.25
C PRO A 46 13.43 3.22 10.59
N ALA A 47 13.03 4.07 11.54
CA ALA A 47 12.51 3.64 12.84
C ALA A 47 11.21 2.84 12.72
N MET A 48 10.26 3.30 11.88
CA MET A 48 9.00 2.59 11.64
C MET A 48 9.27 1.23 10.98
N ALA A 49 10.04 1.20 9.90
CA ALA A 49 10.34 -0.04 9.18
C ALA A 49 11.04 -1.06 10.09
N ALA A 50 12.02 -0.62 10.88
CA ALA A 50 12.72 -1.49 11.83
C ALA A 50 11.79 -2.01 12.92
N ALA A 51 10.92 -1.16 13.51
CA ALA A 51 9.98 -1.57 14.55
C ALA A 51 9.00 -2.64 14.05
N VAL A 52 8.48 -2.48 12.83
CA VAL A 52 7.61 -3.46 12.18
C VAL A 52 8.36 -4.77 11.91
N SER A 53 9.58 -4.70 11.39
CA SER A 53 10.40 -5.89 11.09
C SER A 53 10.78 -6.64 12.35
N ASN A 54 11.15 -5.95 13.42
CA ASN A 54 11.47 -6.54 14.73
C ASN A 54 10.25 -7.23 15.36
N ALA A 55 9.03 -6.77 15.06
CA ALA A 55 7.78 -7.41 15.48
C ALA A 55 7.38 -8.64 14.61
N GLY A 56 8.22 -9.06 13.66
CA GLY A 56 8.02 -10.27 12.85
C GLY A 56 7.18 -10.08 11.58
N ALA A 57 6.84 -8.84 11.23
CA ALA A 57 6.18 -8.45 9.97
C ALA A 57 7.22 -7.90 8.96
N LEU A 58 6.81 -7.40 7.80
CA LEU A 58 7.69 -6.75 6.84
C LEU A 58 7.57 -5.23 6.92
N GLY A 59 8.57 -4.55 7.48
CA GLY A 59 8.68 -3.10 7.41
C GLY A 59 9.07 -2.64 6.01
N SER A 60 8.67 -1.43 5.59
CA SER A 60 8.95 -0.93 4.25
C SER A 60 9.34 0.54 4.24
N LEU A 61 10.27 0.89 3.37
CA LEU A 61 10.68 2.26 3.06
C LEU A 61 10.25 2.63 1.65
N GLY A 62 9.61 3.79 1.48
CA GLY A 62 9.32 4.37 0.17
C GLY A 62 10.44 5.32 -0.25
N VAL A 63 11.34 4.88 -1.11
CA VAL A 63 12.49 5.68 -1.53
C VAL A 63 12.33 6.35 -2.91
N GLY A 64 11.18 6.18 -3.56
CA GLY A 64 10.89 6.81 -4.85
C GLY A 64 10.88 8.35 -4.83
N ALA A 65 10.87 8.97 -3.65
CA ALA A 65 10.91 10.42 -3.44
C ALA A 65 12.31 10.93 -3.04
N THR A 66 13.37 10.11 -3.16
CA THR A 66 14.76 10.51 -2.85
C THR A 66 15.72 9.95 -3.90
N ASN A 67 16.97 10.39 -3.88
CA ASN A 67 18.02 9.88 -4.75
C ASN A 67 18.72 8.64 -4.13
N ALA A 68 19.64 8.04 -4.88
CA ALA A 68 20.39 6.85 -4.46
C ALA A 68 21.12 7.03 -3.11
N GLU A 69 21.70 8.20 -2.86
CA GLU A 69 22.41 8.46 -1.60
C GLU A 69 21.46 8.60 -0.43
N GLY A 70 20.31 9.26 -0.60
CA GLY A 70 19.26 9.33 0.40
C GLY A 70 18.69 7.94 0.71
N ALA A 71 18.42 7.11 -0.31
CA ALA A 71 17.98 5.75 -0.14
C ALA A 71 19.02 4.87 0.59
N ARG A 72 20.30 5.00 0.23
CA ARG A 72 21.41 4.32 0.93
C ARG A 72 21.43 4.66 2.41
N ARG A 73 21.31 5.93 2.75
CA ARG A 73 21.28 6.39 4.14
C ARG A 73 20.10 5.75 4.90
N MET A 74 18.88 5.79 4.33
CA MET A 74 17.71 5.18 4.95
C MET A 74 17.89 3.66 5.16
N ILE A 75 18.47 2.93 4.20
CA ILE A 75 18.76 1.50 4.31
C ILE A 75 19.74 1.24 5.48
N ARG A 76 20.82 2.00 5.58
CA ARG A 76 21.83 1.83 6.62
C ARG A 76 21.31 2.19 8.02
N GLU A 77 20.52 3.25 8.13
CA GLU A 77 19.83 3.63 9.35
C GLU A 77 18.86 2.52 9.79
N THR A 78 18.11 1.90 8.87
CA THR A 78 17.23 0.78 9.19
C THR A 78 18.03 -0.43 9.68
N ARG A 79 19.13 -0.78 9.00
CA ARG A 79 20.02 -1.89 9.41
C ARG A 79 20.68 -1.67 10.77
N ALA A 80 20.90 -0.44 11.16
CA ALA A 80 21.39 -0.15 12.51
C ALA A 80 20.34 -0.45 13.60
N LEU A 81 19.06 -0.50 13.26
CA LEU A 81 17.93 -0.72 14.17
C LEU A 81 17.37 -2.15 14.12
N THR A 82 17.64 -2.90 13.04
CA THR A 82 17.15 -4.27 12.89
C THR A 82 18.07 -5.13 12.02
N SER A 83 18.19 -6.42 12.38
CA SER A 83 18.77 -7.46 11.53
C SER A 83 17.71 -8.22 10.70
N ARG A 84 16.44 -7.89 10.88
CA ARG A 84 15.32 -8.53 10.17
C ARG A 84 15.17 -7.97 8.76
N PRO A 85 14.57 -8.72 7.81
CA PRO A 85 14.30 -8.24 6.47
C PRO A 85 13.34 -7.05 6.47
N PHE A 86 13.55 -6.14 5.51
CA PHE A 86 12.65 -5.04 5.20
C PHE A 86 12.63 -4.78 3.70
N ASN A 87 11.61 -4.09 3.23
CA ASN A 87 11.34 -3.82 1.83
C ASN A 87 11.75 -2.39 1.44
N ILE A 88 12.33 -2.24 0.25
CA ILE A 88 12.63 -0.95 -0.39
C ILE A 88 11.70 -0.79 -1.60
N ASN A 89 10.89 0.27 -1.61
CA ASN A 89 9.95 0.53 -2.68
C ASN A 89 10.41 1.66 -3.61
N LEU A 90 10.23 1.43 -4.91
CA LEU A 90 10.60 2.31 -6.00
C LEU A 90 9.40 2.66 -6.87
N PHE A 91 9.46 3.84 -7.51
CA PHE A 91 8.45 4.28 -8.47
C PHE A 91 8.95 4.03 -9.89
N CYS A 92 8.16 3.31 -10.69
CA CYS A 92 8.44 2.95 -12.07
C CYS A 92 7.48 3.65 -13.05
N HIS A 93 7.07 4.88 -12.75
CA HIS A 93 6.23 5.66 -13.66
C HIS A 93 6.97 5.98 -14.95
N ALA A 94 6.22 6.19 -16.05
CA ALA A 94 6.79 6.72 -17.28
C ALA A 94 7.45 8.08 -16.99
N PRO A 95 8.63 8.38 -17.57
CA PRO A 95 9.26 9.69 -17.42
C PRO A 95 8.30 10.82 -17.75
N ALA A 96 8.31 11.88 -16.94
CA ALA A 96 7.43 13.02 -17.13
C ALA A 96 7.78 13.81 -18.40
N THR A 97 6.76 14.27 -19.11
CA THR A 97 6.96 15.17 -20.26
C THR A 97 6.69 16.60 -19.80
N SER A 98 7.73 17.45 -19.83
CA SER A 98 7.57 18.87 -19.54
C SER A 98 6.75 19.56 -20.64
N ASP A 99 5.74 20.33 -20.22
CA ASP A 99 4.94 21.21 -21.07
C ASP A 99 4.92 22.61 -20.44
N PRO A 100 5.82 23.52 -20.88
CA PRO A 100 5.95 24.84 -20.29
C PRO A 100 4.65 25.66 -20.33
N VAL A 101 3.79 25.45 -21.33
CA VAL A 101 2.52 26.18 -21.45
C VAL A 101 1.52 25.69 -20.39
N ARG A 102 1.39 24.37 -20.25
CA ARG A 102 0.52 23.74 -19.24
C ARG A 102 1.03 24.05 -17.82
N GLU A 103 2.33 24.01 -17.61
CA GLU A 103 2.96 24.33 -16.33
C GLU A 103 2.77 25.80 -15.94
N ALA A 104 2.92 26.74 -16.89
CA ALA A 104 2.69 28.16 -16.64
C ALA A 104 1.22 28.45 -16.28
N ARG A 105 0.25 27.81 -16.98
CA ARG A 105 -1.17 27.94 -16.67
C ARG A 105 -1.49 27.39 -15.28
N TRP A 106 -0.85 26.28 -14.89
CA TRP A 106 -0.99 25.68 -13.57
C TRP A 106 -0.49 26.61 -12.47
N LEU A 107 0.70 27.19 -12.63
CA LEU A 107 1.26 28.16 -11.70
C LEU A 107 0.42 29.43 -11.61
N GLN A 108 -0.07 29.95 -12.76
CA GLN A 108 -0.98 31.10 -12.79
C GLN A 108 -2.26 30.85 -11.99
N TRP A 109 -2.87 29.67 -12.15
CA TRP A 109 -4.09 29.28 -11.42
C TRP A 109 -3.83 29.16 -9.92
N LEU A 110 -2.66 28.67 -9.49
CA LEU A 110 -2.29 28.58 -8.07
C LEU A 110 -1.84 29.92 -7.45
N THR A 111 -1.51 30.93 -8.25
CA THR A 111 -0.98 32.23 -7.76
C THR A 111 -1.85 32.88 -6.68
N PRO A 112 -3.20 32.96 -6.79
CA PRO A 112 -4.04 33.53 -5.73
C PRO A 112 -3.95 32.78 -4.41
N LEU A 113 -3.70 31.44 -4.45
CA LEU A 113 -3.56 30.62 -3.25
C LEU A 113 -2.23 30.92 -2.55
N PHE A 114 -1.14 31.02 -3.31
CA PHE A 114 0.17 31.44 -2.76
C PHE A 114 0.10 32.82 -2.11
N ALA A 115 -0.60 33.78 -2.76
CA ALA A 115 -0.74 35.13 -2.27
C ALA A 115 -1.46 35.20 -0.90
N GLN A 116 -2.38 34.25 -0.60
CA GLN A 116 -3.04 34.15 0.72
C GLN A 116 -2.01 33.92 1.84
N PHE A 117 -0.86 33.36 1.53
CA PHE A 117 0.21 33.07 2.49
C PHE A 117 1.41 33.99 2.34
N GLY A 118 1.25 35.14 1.60
CA GLY A 118 2.32 36.08 1.37
C GLY A 118 3.50 35.53 0.56
N ALA A 119 3.24 34.47 -0.22
CA ALA A 119 4.25 33.78 -1.04
C ALA A 119 3.95 33.93 -2.54
N ALA A 120 4.96 33.65 -3.37
CA ALA A 120 4.81 33.50 -4.81
C ALA A 120 5.01 32.03 -5.21
N PRO A 121 4.35 31.55 -6.28
CA PRO A 121 4.65 30.25 -6.82
C PRO A 121 6.11 30.18 -7.33
N PRO A 122 6.68 28.96 -7.50
CA PRO A 122 7.95 28.78 -8.16
C PRO A 122 7.98 29.42 -9.55
N ALA A 123 9.12 29.94 -9.98
CA ALA A 123 9.27 30.54 -11.32
C ALA A 123 9.12 29.50 -12.44
N SER A 124 9.45 28.24 -12.17
CA SER A 124 9.28 27.09 -13.06
C SER A 124 9.15 25.82 -12.22
N LEU A 125 8.48 24.81 -12.78
CA LEU A 125 8.33 23.50 -12.14
C LEU A 125 9.49 22.58 -12.49
N LYS A 126 9.71 21.58 -11.63
CA LYS A 126 10.77 20.57 -11.80
C LYS A 126 10.18 19.17 -11.60
N GLU A 127 10.75 18.20 -12.30
CA GLU A 127 10.57 16.79 -12.00
C GLU A 127 11.30 16.47 -10.68
N ILE A 128 10.56 16.42 -9.58
CA ILE A 128 11.14 16.27 -8.23
C ILE A 128 11.43 14.84 -7.83
N TYR A 129 10.92 13.85 -8.58
CA TYR A 129 11.14 12.43 -8.37
C TYR A 129 11.56 11.79 -9.69
N ARG A 130 12.78 11.28 -9.75
CA ARG A 130 13.23 10.52 -10.90
C ARG A 130 12.62 9.12 -10.90
N SER A 131 12.07 8.70 -12.04
CA SER A 131 11.60 7.33 -12.20
C SER A 131 12.75 6.33 -12.13
N PHE A 132 12.51 5.21 -11.41
CA PHE A 132 13.50 4.12 -11.35
C PHE A 132 13.77 3.48 -12.71
N VAL A 133 12.86 3.64 -13.67
CA VAL A 133 13.05 3.16 -15.05
C VAL A 133 14.34 3.72 -15.68
N GLU A 134 14.73 4.94 -15.31
CA GLU A 134 15.90 5.64 -15.83
C GLU A 134 17.00 5.90 -14.78
N ASP A 135 16.82 5.42 -13.53
CA ASP A 135 17.76 5.72 -12.44
C ASP A 135 18.81 4.61 -12.26
N ARG A 136 19.83 4.65 -13.09
CA ARG A 136 20.96 3.74 -13.00
C ARG A 136 21.67 3.81 -11.65
N ALA A 137 21.81 5.01 -11.06
CA ALA A 137 22.49 5.19 -9.80
C ALA A 137 21.74 4.50 -8.65
N MET A 138 20.40 4.55 -8.68
CA MET A 138 19.55 3.83 -7.72
C MET A 138 19.72 2.32 -7.89
N LEU A 139 19.75 1.79 -9.12
CA LEU A 139 19.98 0.36 -9.37
C LEU A 139 21.35 -0.08 -8.82
N ASP A 140 22.40 0.66 -9.14
CA ASP A 140 23.76 0.34 -8.68
C ASP A 140 23.85 0.37 -7.13
N MET A 141 23.17 1.32 -6.49
CA MET A 141 23.05 1.40 -5.04
C MET A 141 22.34 0.16 -4.46
N LEU A 142 21.22 -0.27 -5.05
CA LEU A 142 20.50 -1.46 -4.59
C LEU A 142 21.32 -2.74 -4.73
N LEU A 143 22.07 -2.88 -5.82
CA LEU A 143 22.96 -4.03 -6.04
C LEU A 143 24.13 -4.05 -5.04
N GLN A 144 24.59 -2.89 -4.58
CA GLN A 144 25.61 -2.77 -3.53
C GLN A 144 25.03 -3.07 -2.13
N GLU A 145 23.91 -2.44 -1.80
CA GLU A 145 23.29 -2.58 -0.47
C GLU A 145 22.53 -3.91 -0.31
N ARG A 146 22.04 -4.55 -1.37
CA ARG A 146 21.33 -5.83 -1.36
C ARG A 146 20.25 -5.92 -0.27
N PRO A 147 19.20 -5.07 -0.31
CA PRO A 147 18.07 -5.25 0.60
C PRO A 147 17.41 -6.60 0.34
N ALA A 148 16.79 -7.20 1.36
CA ALA A 148 16.14 -8.50 1.22
C ALA A 148 14.97 -8.48 0.21
N VAL A 149 14.24 -7.37 0.17
CA VAL A 149 13.05 -7.20 -0.68
C VAL A 149 13.10 -5.84 -1.37
N VAL A 150 12.75 -5.83 -2.66
CA VAL A 150 12.51 -4.61 -3.45
C VAL A 150 11.11 -4.71 -4.03
N SER A 151 10.34 -3.63 -3.96
CA SER A 151 9.00 -3.57 -4.54
C SER A 151 8.85 -2.40 -5.51
N PHE A 152 7.98 -2.58 -6.51
CA PHE A 152 7.74 -1.60 -7.57
C PHE A 152 6.31 -1.10 -7.54
N HIS A 153 6.14 0.19 -7.84
CA HIS A 153 4.84 0.84 -7.96
C HIS A 153 4.79 1.62 -9.28
N PHE A 154 3.62 1.67 -9.94
CA PHE A 154 3.37 2.29 -11.24
C PHE A 154 3.92 1.52 -12.45
N GLY A 155 4.25 0.27 -12.33
CA GLY A 155 4.84 -0.56 -13.38
C GLY A 155 6.12 -1.24 -12.92
N LEU A 156 6.96 -1.57 -13.88
CA LEU A 156 8.21 -2.30 -13.69
C LEU A 156 9.40 -1.56 -14.33
N PRO A 157 10.61 -1.75 -13.82
CA PRO A 157 11.82 -1.35 -14.53
C PRO A 157 12.08 -2.29 -15.71
N GLY A 158 13.07 -1.94 -16.53
CA GLY A 158 13.50 -2.78 -17.67
C GLY A 158 13.96 -4.19 -17.24
N ALA A 159 13.88 -5.15 -18.17
CA ALA A 159 14.21 -6.55 -17.95
C ALA A 159 15.63 -6.76 -17.37
N ASP A 160 16.61 -5.97 -17.81
CA ASP A 160 17.99 -6.05 -17.32
C ASP A 160 18.10 -5.69 -15.84
N ALA A 161 17.36 -4.67 -15.39
CA ALA A 161 17.32 -4.28 -13.99
C ALA A 161 16.65 -5.37 -13.11
N LEU A 162 15.55 -5.95 -13.59
CA LEU A 162 14.89 -7.08 -12.92
C LEU A 162 15.83 -8.30 -12.82
N ALA A 163 16.54 -8.62 -13.91
CA ALA A 163 17.51 -9.72 -13.93
C ALA A 163 18.66 -9.49 -12.95
N ALA A 164 19.23 -8.28 -12.92
CA ALA A 164 20.32 -7.92 -12.01
C ALA A 164 19.89 -8.02 -10.54
N LEU A 165 18.71 -7.50 -10.18
CA LEU A 165 18.18 -7.57 -8.82
C LEU A 165 17.92 -9.04 -8.38
N ARG A 166 17.37 -9.88 -9.27
CA ARG A 166 17.19 -11.31 -9.01
C ARG A 166 18.52 -12.05 -8.82
N GLN A 167 19.51 -11.77 -9.67
CA GLN A 167 20.86 -12.35 -9.53
C GLN A 167 21.54 -11.95 -8.22
N ALA A 168 21.20 -10.78 -7.68
CA ALA A 168 21.65 -10.33 -6.37
C ALA A 168 20.92 -11.03 -5.21
N GLY A 169 19.96 -11.93 -5.49
CA GLY A 169 19.18 -12.66 -4.49
C GLY A 169 18.06 -11.84 -3.84
N ILE A 170 17.65 -10.74 -4.44
CA ILE A 170 16.63 -9.83 -3.92
C ILE A 170 15.24 -10.34 -4.32
N VAL A 171 14.32 -10.43 -3.36
CA VAL A 171 12.92 -10.78 -3.61
C VAL A 171 12.19 -9.58 -4.24
N LEU A 172 11.46 -9.80 -5.33
CA LEU A 172 10.81 -8.75 -6.10
C LEU A 172 9.29 -8.80 -5.93
N LEU A 173 8.71 -7.70 -5.45
CA LEU A 173 7.26 -7.49 -5.37
C LEU A 173 6.84 -6.37 -6.32
N ALA A 174 5.59 -6.39 -6.79
CA ALA A 174 5.05 -5.26 -7.56
C ALA A 174 3.56 -5.08 -7.34
N SER A 175 3.08 -3.84 -7.44
CA SER A 175 1.66 -3.52 -7.31
C SER A 175 0.92 -3.77 -8.62
N ALA A 176 -0.30 -4.32 -8.53
CA ALA A 176 -1.27 -4.37 -9.61
C ALA A 176 -2.62 -3.84 -9.14
N THR A 177 -3.32 -3.13 -10.01
CA THR A 177 -4.65 -2.58 -9.81
C THR A 177 -5.69 -3.26 -10.68
N HIS A 178 -5.23 -4.05 -11.65
CA HIS A 178 -6.04 -4.73 -12.64
C HIS A 178 -5.44 -6.11 -13.01
N PRO A 179 -6.26 -7.11 -13.43
CA PRO A 179 -5.75 -8.42 -13.84
C PRO A 179 -4.73 -8.37 -15.01
N HIS A 180 -4.87 -7.46 -15.96
CA HIS A 180 -3.90 -7.32 -17.05
C HIS A 180 -2.51 -6.91 -16.56
N GLU A 181 -2.43 -6.02 -15.56
CA GLU A 181 -1.16 -5.66 -14.93
C GLU A 181 -0.53 -6.87 -14.23
N ALA A 182 -1.36 -7.68 -13.56
CA ALA A 182 -0.88 -8.90 -12.90
C ALA A 182 -0.27 -9.91 -13.88
N VAL A 183 -0.83 -10.06 -15.09
CA VAL A 183 -0.24 -10.91 -16.14
C VAL A 183 1.16 -10.41 -16.52
N GLN A 184 1.31 -9.11 -16.74
CA GLN A 184 2.63 -8.52 -17.05
C GLN A 184 3.65 -8.76 -15.92
N LEU A 185 3.20 -8.70 -14.65
CA LEU A 185 4.04 -8.98 -13.48
C LEU A 185 4.50 -10.45 -13.44
N VAL A 186 3.59 -11.38 -13.74
CA VAL A 186 3.92 -12.82 -13.83
C VAL A 186 4.94 -13.08 -14.94
N GLU A 187 4.72 -12.51 -16.13
CA GLU A 187 5.64 -12.64 -17.26
C GLU A 187 7.02 -12.04 -16.97
N ALA A 188 7.07 -10.93 -16.24
CA ALA A 188 8.31 -10.32 -15.80
C ALA A 188 9.02 -11.11 -14.68
N GLY A 189 8.35 -12.12 -14.09
CA GLY A 189 8.89 -13.03 -13.08
C GLY A 189 9.09 -12.37 -11.71
N VAL A 190 8.16 -11.51 -11.25
CA VAL A 190 8.17 -11.04 -9.86
C VAL A 190 7.77 -12.18 -8.91
N ASP A 191 8.19 -12.08 -7.66
CA ASP A 191 7.97 -13.11 -6.64
C ASP A 191 6.61 -13.00 -5.93
N GLY A 192 5.94 -11.85 -6.05
CA GLY A 192 4.62 -11.64 -5.49
C GLY A 192 3.97 -10.35 -5.98
N ILE A 193 2.64 -10.33 -5.99
CA ILE A 193 1.81 -9.23 -6.47
C ILE A 193 1.09 -8.56 -5.30
N VAL A 194 1.21 -7.24 -5.18
CA VAL A 194 0.42 -6.44 -4.26
C VAL A 194 -0.86 -5.99 -4.98
N ALA A 195 -1.98 -6.61 -4.67
CA ALA A 195 -3.31 -6.29 -5.20
C ALA A 195 -3.83 -5.01 -4.54
N GLN A 196 -3.59 -3.85 -5.16
CA GLN A 196 -4.04 -2.56 -4.63
C GLN A 196 -5.50 -2.27 -5.00
N GLY A 197 -6.41 -2.47 -4.07
CA GLY A 197 -7.81 -2.08 -4.21
C GLY A 197 -8.01 -0.56 -4.27
N ILE A 198 -9.17 -0.15 -4.81
CA ILE A 198 -9.55 1.27 -4.96
C ILE A 198 -9.63 2.00 -3.61
N GLU A 199 -9.81 1.28 -2.50
CA GLU A 199 -9.88 1.80 -1.13
C GLU A 199 -8.52 2.30 -0.62
N GLY A 200 -7.43 1.93 -1.29
CA GLY A 200 -6.06 2.26 -0.89
C GLY A 200 -5.80 3.75 -0.84
N GLY A 201 -5.01 4.19 0.14
CA GLY A 201 -4.49 5.56 0.24
C GLY A 201 -3.26 5.78 -0.62
N GLY A 202 -2.95 7.04 -0.91
CA GLY A 202 -1.87 7.42 -1.80
C GLY A 202 -2.20 7.22 -3.28
N HIS A 203 -1.18 7.21 -4.11
CA HIS A 203 -1.33 7.10 -5.55
C HIS A 203 -1.90 5.75 -5.98
N ARG A 204 -2.86 5.81 -6.91
CA ARG A 204 -3.34 4.63 -7.60
C ARG A 204 -2.20 4.04 -8.44
N GLY A 205 -1.89 2.76 -8.22
CA GLY A 205 -0.72 2.09 -8.77
C GLY A 205 -0.86 1.62 -10.22
N THR A 206 -1.81 2.16 -11.00
CA THR A 206 -1.99 1.83 -12.43
C THR A 206 -0.67 1.99 -13.19
N PHE A 207 -0.40 1.13 -14.16
CA PHE A 207 0.80 1.24 -14.99
C PHE A 207 0.65 2.43 -15.95
N ASP A 208 -0.47 2.48 -16.66
CA ASP A 208 -0.86 3.60 -17.51
C ASP A 208 -1.80 4.53 -16.74
N PRO A 209 -1.42 5.80 -16.49
CA PRO A 209 -2.28 6.75 -15.77
C PRO A 209 -3.52 7.17 -16.57
N ASP A 210 -3.50 7.04 -17.90
CA ASP A 210 -4.57 7.45 -18.82
C ASP A 210 -5.53 6.30 -19.13
N ALA A 211 -5.20 5.07 -18.73
CA ALA A 211 -6.09 3.93 -18.88
C ALA A 211 -7.34 4.05 -18.02
N VAL A 212 -8.43 3.47 -18.49
CA VAL A 212 -9.67 3.36 -17.70
C VAL A 212 -9.40 2.50 -16.49
N ASP A 213 -9.60 3.08 -15.29
CA ASP A 213 -9.49 2.37 -14.01
C ASP A 213 -10.87 1.84 -13.62
N ASP A 214 -11.06 0.52 -13.70
CA ASP A 214 -12.32 -0.16 -13.31
C ASP A 214 -12.70 0.02 -11.85
N GLY A 215 -11.82 0.63 -11.04
CA GLY A 215 -12.10 0.90 -9.63
C GLY A 215 -12.30 -0.36 -8.79
N LEU A 216 -11.62 -1.46 -9.11
CA LEU A 216 -11.76 -2.72 -8.39
C LEU A 216 -11.41 -2.55 -6.92
N GLY A 217 -12.33 -2.94 -6.04
CA GLY A 217 -12.09 -3.01 -4.60
C GLY A 217 -11.13 -4.13 -4.22
N SER A 218 -10.50 -4.00 -3.07
CA SER A 218 -9.51 -4.96 -2.56
C SER A 218 -10.07 -6.38 -2.47
N PHE A 219 -11.35 -6.54 -2.11
CA PHE A 219 -12.04 -7.83 -2.04
C PHE A 219 -12.09 -8.52 -3.42
N ALA A 220 -12.64 -7.83 -4.43
CA ALA A 220 -12.80 -8.38 -5.78
C ALA A 220 -11.44 -8.58 -6.45
N LEU A 221 -10.56 -7.56 -6.41
CA LEU A 221 -9.25 -7.61 -7.05
C LEU A 221 -8.40 -8.76 -6.49
N THR A 222 -8.30 -8.89 -5.16
CA THR A 222 -7.53 -9.98 -4.54
C THR A 222 -8.01 -11.34 -5.04
N ARG A 223 -9.33 -11.57 -5.07
CA ARG A 223 -9.87 -12.85 -5.52
C ARG A 223 -9.62 -13.11 -7.00
N LEU A 224 -9.75 -12.09 -7.85
CA LEU A 224 -9.44 -12.19 -9.27
C LEU A 224 -7.97 -12.56 -9.50
N LEU A 225 -7.03 -11.88 -8.83
CA LEU A 225 -5.60 -12.14 -9.01
C LEU A 225 -5.18 -13.51 -8.47
N VAL A 226 -5.71 -13.94 -7.32
CA VAL A 226 -5.47 -15.29 -6.77
C VAL A 226 -5.93 -16.39 -7.73
N ARG A 227 -6.98 -16.14 -8.52
CA ARG A 227 -7.46 -17.10 -9.51
C ARG A 227 -6.76 -17.03 -10.86
N ALA A 228 -6.25 -15.84 -11.21
CA ALA A 228 -5.63 -15.57 -12.51
C ALA A 228 -4.12 -15.86 -12.52
N THR A 229 -3.47 -15.96 -11.36
CA THR A 229 -2.02 -16.11 -11.26
C THR A 229 -1.64 -17.30 -10.38
N ASN A 230 -0.43 -17.81 -10.58
CA ASN A 230 0.16 -18.90 -9.80
C ASN A 230 1.24 -18.42 -8.81
N ILE A 231 1.40 -17.11 -8.66
CA ILE A 231 2.34 -16.51 -7.71
C ILE A 231 1.60 -15.87 -6.53
N PRO A 232 2.28 -15.69 -5.39
CA PRO A 232 1.70 -15.10 -4.19
C PRO A 232 1.01 -13.75 -4.43
N VAL A 233 -0.20 -13.58 -3.89
CA VAL A 233 -0.94 -12.31 -3.89
C VAL A 233 -0.98 -11.75 -2.46
N ILE A 234 -0.71 -10.45 -2.35
CA ILE A 234 -0.75 -9.66 -1.13
C ILE A 234 -1.91 -8.67 -1.26
N ALA A 235 -2.91 -8.76 -0.40
CA ALA A 235 -4.05 -7.83 -0.45
C ALA A 235 -3.66 -6.47 0.12
N ALA A 236 -4.06 -5.37 -0.54
CA ALA A 236 -3.80 -4.01 -0.08
C ALA A 236 -4.99 -3.09 -0.37
N GLY A 237 -5.26 -2.18 0.55
CA GLY A 237 -6.36 -1.20 0.44
C GLY A 237 -7.49 -1.47 1.43
N GLY A 238 -7.79 -0.47 2.28
CA GLY A 238 -8.88 -0.53 3.24
C GLY A 238 -8.67 -1.40 4.48
N ILE A 239 -7.60 -2.18 4.54
CA ILE A 239 -7.31 -3.11 5.63
C ILE A 239 -6.69 -2.34 6.80
N MET A 240 -7.33 -2.41 8.01
CA MET A 240 -6.95 -1.60 9.16
C MET A 240 -6.80 -2.40 10.46
N ASP A 241 -7.28 -3.64 10.50
CA ASP A 241 -7.35 -4.49 11.69
C ASP A 241 -7.16 -5.97 11.35
N GLY A 242 -7.13 -6.83 12.37
CA GLY A 242 -6.97 -8.26 12.20
C GLY A 242 -8.14 -8.93 11.49
N ALA A 243 -9.36 -8.41 11.59
CA ALA A 243 -10.51 -8.94 10.88
C ALA A 243 -10.37 -8.70 9.36
N GLY A 244 -9.89 -7.51 8.95
CA GLY A 244 -9.57 -7.21 7.56
C GLY A 244 -8.44 -8.09 7.01
N ILE A 245 -7.42 -8.40 7.82
CA ILE A 245 -6.35 -9.33 7.45
C ILE A 245 -6.93 -10.74 7.28
N ALA A 246 -7.77 -11.23 8.22
CA ALA A 246 -8.41 -12.54 8.12
C ALA A 246 -9.25 -12.66 6.84
N ALA A 247 -10.02 -11.62 6.49
CA ALA A 247 -10.80 -11.57 5.26
C ALA A 247 -9.91 -11.67 4.01
N ALA A 248 -8.78 -10.93 3.97
CA ALA A 248 -7.83 -10.99 2.88
C ALA A 248 -7.24 -12.41 2.70
N LEU A 249 -6.87 -13.06 3.80
CA LEU A 249 -6.36 -14.43 3.79
C LEU A 249 -7.45 -15.43 3.34
N ALA A 250 -8.71 -15.24 3.75
CA ALA A 250 -9.84 -16.06 3.30
C ALA A 250 -10.11 -15.95 1.79
N LEU A 251 -9.79 -14.81 1.17
CA LEU A 251 -9.83 -14.62 -0.28
C LEU A 251 -8.70 -15.34 -1.03
N GLY A 252 -7.70 -15.86 -0.30
CA GLY A 252 -6.54 -16.57 -0.83
C GLY A 252 -5.27 -15.72 -0.91
N ALA A 253 -5.26 -14.49 -0.40
CA ALA A 253 -4.02 -13.73 -0.24
C ALA A 253 -3.08 -14.44 0.74
N GLN A 254 -1.77 -14.32 0.53
CA GLN A 254 -0.77 -14.89 1.44
C GLN A 254 -0.30 -13.90 2.51
N ALA A 255 -0.58 -12.61 2.33
CA ALA A 255 -0.34 -11.56 3.31
C ALA A 255 -1.28 -10.36 3.04
N ALA A 256 -1.34 -9.44 3.99
CA ALA A 256 -2.01 -8.15 3.84
C ALA A 256 -0.99 -7.01 3.97
N GLN A 257 -1.08 -6.02 3.07
CA GLN A 257 -0.29 -4.81 3.13
C GLN A 257 -1.14 -3.63 3.61
N LEU A 258 -0.76 -3.05 4.75
CA LEU A 258 -1.47 -1.97 5.42
C LEU A 258 -0.64 -0.68 5.35
N GLY A 259 -1.23 0.40 4.82
CA GLY A 259 -0.60 1.73 4.80
C GLY A 259 -1.21 2.66 5.85
N THR A 260 -2.46 3.01 5.66
CA THR A 260 -3.22 3.98 6.48
C THR A 260 -3.20 3.63 7.97
N ALA A 261 -3.18 2.34 8.32
CA ALA A 261 -3.07 1.86 9.70
C ALA A 261 -1.79 2.33 10.39
N PHE A 262 -0.69 2.49 9.64
CA PHE A 262 0.62 2.90 10.17
C PHE A 262 0.88 4.41 10.09
N VAL A 263 0.04 5.19 9.38
CA VAL A 263 0.26 6.64 9.19
C VAL A 263 0.32 7.38 10.52
N ALA A 264 -0.57 7.05 11.47
CA ALA A 264 -0.66 7.72 12.75
C ALA A 264 0.36 7.22 13.81
N CYS A 265 1.19 6.22 13.48
CA CYS A 265 2.23 5.74 14.41
C CYS A 265 3.21 6.87 14.79
N PRO A 266 3.69 6.92 16.03
CA PRO A 266 4.66 7.93 16.48
C PRO A 266 5.92 7.99 15.62
N GLU A 267 6.37 6.86 15.07
CA GLU A 267 7.57 6.75 14.23
C GLU A 267 7.40 7.34 12.83
N SER A 268 6.16 7.69 12.41
CA SER A 268 5.93 8.31 11.10
C SER A 268 6.45 9.75 11.03
N SER A 269 6.90 10.18 9.85
CA SER A 269 7.41 11.53 9.60
C SER A 269 6.31 12.56 9.24
N ILE A 270 5.04 12.22 9.44
CA ILE A 270 3.93 13.15 9.17
C ILE A 270 3.96 14.37 10.09
N ASP A 271 3.54 15.51 9.57
CA ASP A 271 3.45 16.73 10.38
C ASP A 271 2.25 16.72 11.34
N ALA A 272 2.24 17.68 12.27
CA ALA A 272 1.20 17.80 13.29
C ALA A 272 -0.21 17.98 12.70
N GLY A 273 -0.34 18.69 11.57
CA GLY A 273 -1.62 18.90 10.91
C GLY A 273 -2.16 17.60 10.30
N TYR A 274 -1.32 16.85 9.63
CA TYR A 274 -1.71 15.56 9.10
C TYR A 274 -2.05 14.55 10.22
N ARG A 275 -1.26 14.54 11.31
CA ARG A 275 -1.54 13.69 12.48
C ARG A 275 -2.90 14.02 13.10
N ARG A 276 -3.21 15.31 13.31
CA ARG A 276 -4.53 15.74 13.79
C ARG A 276 -5.65 15.31 12.85
N ALA A 277 -5.47 15.52 11.55
CA ALA A 277 -6.48 15.11 10.55
C ALA A 277 -6.76 13.60 10.56
N MET A 278 -5.73 12.77 10.84
CA MET A 278 -5.88 11.31 10.92
C MET A 278 -6.58 10.84 12.19
N VAL A 279 -6.38 11.53 13.34
CA VAL A 279 -6.80 11.03 14.66
C VAL A 279 -8.03 11.77 15.19
N GLU A 280 -8.14 13.09 14.95
CA GLU A 280 -9.17 13.94 15.56
C GLU A 280 -10.41 14.11 14.67
N GLN A 281 -10.35 13.71 13.40
CA GLN A 281 -11.49 13.74 12.48
C GLN A 281 -12.03 12.32 12.22
N PRO A 282 -12.80 11.73 13.15
CA PRO A 282 -13.24 10.34 13.07
C PRO A 282 -14.14 10.03 11.87
N VAL A 283 -14.59 11.04 11.13
CA VAL A 283 -15.42 10.91 9.91
C VAL A 283 -14.67 11.45 8.69
N GLY A 284 -13.33 11.45 8.70
CA GLY A 284 -12.52 11.91 7.60
C GLY A 284 -12.86 11.20 6.30
N ARG A 285 -13.63 11.89 5.43
CA ARG A 285 -13.90 11.37 4.07
C ARG A 285 -12.63 11.45 3.26
N THR A 286 -12.27 10.37 2.62
CA THR A 286 -11.20 10.38 1.62
C THR A 286 -11.77 10.63 0.23
N THR A 287 -10.97 11.21 -0.63
CA THR A 287 -11.30 11.44 -2.05
C THR A 287 -10.07 11.20 -2.90
N PHE A 288 -10.29 10.91 -4.17
CA PHE A 288 -9.22 10.96 -5.16
C PHE A 288 -9.00 12.40 -5.61
N THR A 289 -7.73 12.71 -5.91
CA THR A 289 -7.31 13.97 -6.50
C THR A 289 -6.12 13.75 -7.42
N ALA A 290 -6.02 14.53 -8.47
CA ALA A 290 -4.81 14.70 -9.27
C ALA A 290 -4.20 16.10 -9.10
N ALA A 291 -4.89 17.02 -8.40
CA ALA A 291 -4.46 18.40 -8.24
C ALA A 291 -3.15 18.55 -7.46
N ILE A 292 -2.82 17.61 -6.59
CA ILE A 292 -1.62 17.70 -5.75
C ILE A 292 -0.36 17.31 -6.52
N SER A 293 -0.44 16.23 -7.31
CA SER A 293 0.76 15.58 -7.86
C SER A 293 0.76 15.39 -9.38
N GLY A 294 -0.37 15.63 -10.05
CA GLY A 294 -0.57 15.32 -11.47
C GLY A 294 -1.01 13.87 -11.72
N ARG A 295 -1.12 13.03 -10.69
CA ARG A 295 -1.54 11.63 -10.80
C ARG A 295 -2.58 11.30 -9.74
N LYS A 296 -3.60 10.51 -10.12
CA LYS A 296 -4.70 10.09 -9.25
C LYS A 296 -4.20 9.47 -7.95
N ALA A 297 -4.53 10.08 -6.82
CA ALA A 297 -4.14 9.62 -5.49
C ALA A 297 -5.28 9.85 -4.49
N ARG A 298 -5.45 8.94 -3.51
CA ARG A 298 -6.47 9.06 -2.48
C ARG A 298 -5.90 9.67 -1.21
N GLY A 299 -6.52 10.73 -0.74
CA GLY A 299 -6.17 11.38 0.53
C GLY A 299 -7.38 11.81 1.34
N LEU A 300 -7.14 12.30 2.54
CA LEU A 300 -8.16 12.99 3.35
C LEU A 300 -8.67 14.20 2.58
N ARG A 301 -9.98 14.48 2.65
CA ARG A 301 -10.53 15.71 2.12
C ARG A 301 -9.96 16.91 2.87
N ASN A 302 -9.37 17.83 2.14
CA ASN A 302 -8.78 19.03 2.66
C ASN A 302 -8.90 20.16 1.62
N ARG A 303 -8.31 21.34 1.89
CA ARG A 303 -8.37 22.48 0.97
C ARG A 303 -7.75 22.18 -0.38
N PHE A 304 -6.68 21.38 -0.43
CA PHE A 304 -6.05 21.03 -1.71
C PHE A 304 -6.93 20.10 -2.54
N THR A 305 -7.49 19.05 -1.94
CA THR A 305 -8.37 18.13 -2.67
C THR A 305 -9.66 18.82 -3.15
N ALA A 306 -10.12 19.86 -2.46
CA ALA A 306 -11.27 20.65 -2.90
C ALA A 306 -11.02 21.46 -4.18
N LEU A 307 -9.77 21.65 -4.57
CA LEU A 307 -9.42 22.31 -5.84
C LEU A 307 -9.82 21.48 -7.08
N ASP A 308 -10.07 20.18 -6.94
CA ASP A 308 -10.61 19.38 -8.03
C ASP A 308 -12.05 19.77 -8.42
N ASP A 309 -12.79 20.40 -7.51
CA ASP A 309 -14.15 20.89 -7.72
C ASP A 309 -14.18 22.27 -8.44
N ASP A 310 -13.04 22.93 -8.65
CA ASP A 310 -12.94 24.21 -9.35
C ASP A 310 -13.13 24.01 -10.87
N PRO A 311 -14.20 24.54 -11.47
CA PRO A 311 -14.43 24.41 -12.91
C PRO A 311 -13.39 25.14 -13.77
N GLN A 312 -12.61 26.06 -13.20
CA GLN A 312 -11.54 26.78 -13.89
C GLN A 312 -10.17 26.10 -13.75
N ARG A 313 -10.09 24.96 -13.03
CA ARG A 313 -8.84 24.23 -12.85
C ARG A 313 -8.27 23.77 -14.21
N PRO A 314 -7.07 24.22 -14.58
CA PRO A 314 -6.43 23.71 -15.81
C PRO A 314 -5.99 22.26 -15.65
N PRO A 315 -5.70 21.54 -16.76
CA PRO A 315 -5.05 20.24 -16.67
C PRO A 315 -3.75 20.31 -15.89
N ALA A 316 -3.60 19.41 -14.93
CA ALA A 316 -2.38 19.36 -14.12
C ALA A 316 -1.17 18.96 -14.99
N PRO A 317 0.03 19.50 -14.73
CA PRO A 317 1.27 18.98 -15.29
C PRO A 317 1.46 17.50 -14.97
N ASP A 318 2.27 16.81 -15.76
CA ASP A 318 2.56 15.39 -15.58
C ASP A 318 3.12 15.12 -14.17
N TYR A 319 2.80 13.92 -13.65
CA TYR A 319 3.45 13.43 -12.43
C TYR A 319 4.95 13.14 -12.70
N PRO A 320 5.89 13.61 -11.86
CA PRO A 320 5.69 14.33 -10.60
C PRO A 320 5.90 15.85 -10.68
N ILE A 321 5.84 16.46 -11.87
CA ILE A 321 6.07 17.90 -12.07
C ILE A 321 5.05 18.75 -11.29
N ALA A 322 3.76 18.41 -11.36
CA ALA A 322 2.73 19.13 -10.59
C ALA A 322 2.99 19.10 -9.08
N TYR A 323 3.61 18.03 -8.59
CA TYR A 323 3.87 17.86 -7.16
C TYR A 323 4.87 18.89 -6.61
N ASP A 324 5.76 19.44 -7.45
CA ASP A 324 6.67 20.53 -7.06
C ASP A 324 5.88 21.76 -6.61
N ALA A 325 4.89 22.20 -7.39
CA ALA A 325 3.98 23.30 -7.00
C ALA A 325 3.17 22.93 -5.74
N GLY A 326 2.66 21.70 -5.66
CA GLY A 326 1.88 21.24 -4.50
C GLY A 326 2.68 21.30 -3.20
N LYS A 327 3.94 20.87 -3.22
CA LYS A 327 4.84 20.95 -2.06
C LYS A 327 5.19 22.38 -1.70
N ALA A 328 5.43 23.23 -2.69
CA ALA A 328 5.71 24.64 -2.46
C ALA A 328 4.53 25.37 -1.81
N LEU A 329 3.29 25.12 -2.29
CA LEU A 329 2.08 25.69 -1.70
C LEU A 329 1.87 25.22 -0.26
N HIS A 330 2.02 23.90 -0.01
CA HIS A 330 1.93 23.37 1.34
C HIS A 330 2.97 23.98 2.27
N ALA A 331 4.21 24.13 1.81
CA ALA A 331 5.27 24.75 2.60
C ALA A 331 4.92 26.20 2.97
N ALA A 332 4.42 27.01 2.01
CA ALA A 332 3.98 28.37 2.26
C ALA A 332 2.81 28.42 3.27
N ALA A 333 1.77 27.61 3.07
CA ALA A 333 0.61 27.55 3.96
C ALA A 333 1.00 27.16 5.40
N LYS A 334 1.88 26.19 5.53
CA LYS A 334 2.36 25.67 6.81
C LYS A 334 3.07 26.72 7.66
N THR A 335 3.76 27.71 7.06
CA THR A 335 4.37 28.82 7.82
C THR A 335 3.36 29.64 8.59
N GLN A 336 2.10 29.62 8.18
CA GLN A 336 0.98 30.32 8.82
C GLN A 336 0.03 29.36 9.58
N GLY A 337 0.47 28.11 9.84
CA GLY A 337 -0.32 27.12 10.58
C GLY A 337 -1.45 26.47 9.77
N GLU A 338 -1.51 26.70 8.45
CA GLU A 338 -2.50 26.06 7.57
C GLU A 338 -1.93 24.75 6.99
N PHE A 339 -2.55 23.62 7.32
CA PHE A 339 -2.11 22.28 6.91
C PHE A 339 -3.00 21.65 5.84
N GLY A 340 -4.10 22.29 5.47
CA GLY A 340 -5.08 21.77 4.52
C GLY A 340 -4.59 21.70 3.07
N TYR A 341 -3.39 22.21 2.77
CA TYR A 341 -2.73 22.05 1.47
C TYR A 341 -1.69 20.91 1.45
N GLY A 342 -1.63 20.09 2.49
CA GLY A 342 -0.75 18.92 2.54
C GLY A 342 -1.28 17.73 1.73
N ALA A 343 -0.37 16.93 1.22
CA ALA A 343 -0.66 15.63 0.63
C ALA A 343 -0.95 14.60 1.74
N GLN A 344 -2.13 14.66 2.30
CA GLN A 344 -2.55 13.84 3.44
C GLN A 344 -3.13 12.50 2.93
N TRP A 345 -2.26 11.64 2.40
CA TRP A 345 -2.64 10.40 1.75
C TRP A 345 -3.22 9.38 2.72
N ALA A 346 -4.48 8.99 2.54
CA ALA A 346 -5.16 8.01 3.38
C ALA A 346 -6.20 7.23 2.58
N GLY A 347 -6.34 5.94 2.88
CA GLY A 347 -7.37 5.08 2.33
C GLY A 347 -8.71 5.21 3.04
N GLN A 348 -9.73 4.55 2.52
CA GLN A 348 -11.11 4.62 3.04
C GLN A 348 -11.24 4.12 4.50
N GLY A 349 -10.31 3.28 4.95
CA GLY A 349 -10.25 2.84 6.35
C GLY A 349 -9.70 3.88 7.34
N ALA A 350 -9.38 5.11 6.91
CA ALA A 350 -8.82 6.15 7.78
C ALA A 350 -9.53 6.35 9.14
N PRO A 351 -10.88 6.27 9.23
CA PRO A 351 -11.57 6.37 10.53
C PRO A 351 -11.18 5.30 11.56
N LEU A 352 -10.56 4.21 11.13
CA LEU A 352 -10.08 3.13 12.01
C LEU A 352 -8.60 3.29 12.40
N ALA A 353 -7.97 4.43 12.08
CA ALA A 353 -6.57 4.69 12.40
C ALA A 353 -6.33 4.71 13.91
N ARG A 354 -5.20 4.14 14.35
CA ARG A 354 -4.78 4.05 15.74
C ARG A 354 -3.41 4.67 15.92
N SER A 355 -3.23 5.48 16.96
CA SER A 355 -1.96 6.08 17.30
C SER A 355 -1.20 5.18 18.30
N LEU A 356 -0.63 4.10 17.77
CA LEU A 356 0.19 3.15 18.53
C LEU A 356 1.61 3.12 17.95
N PRO A 357 2.65 2.83 18.75
CA PRO A 357 3.97 2.48 18.24
C PRO A 357 3.88 1.35 17.20
N ALA A 358 4.63 1.46 16.10
CA ALA A 358 4.48 0.57 14.95
C ALA A 358 4.67 -0.91 15.29
N GLY A 359 5.63 -1.25 16.13
CA GLY A 359 5.81 -2.61 16.62
C GLY A 359 4.62 -3.11 17.45
N GLN A 360 4.10 -2.25 18.35
CA GLN A 360 2.91 -2.58 19.15
C GLN A 360 1.68 -2.76 18.28
N LEU A 361 1.51 -1.94 17.22
CA LEU A 361 0.43 -2.09 16.26
C LEU A 361 0.49 -3.46 15.58
N VAL A 362 1.67 -3.94 15.19
CA VAL A 362 1.83 -5.28 14.60
C VAL A 362 1.38 -6.37 15.59
N GLU A 363 1.71 -6.25 16.87
CA GLU A 363 1.27 -7.22 17.89
C GLU A 363 -0.26 -7.20 18.08
N VAL A 364 -0.86 -6.01 18.09
CA VAL A 364 -2.32 -5.86 18.18
C VAL A 364 -2.99 -6.48 16.96
N LEU A 365 -2.54 -6.15 15.75
CA LEU A 365 -3.07 -6.70 14.49
C LEU A 365 -2.96 -8.24 14.46
N SER A 366 -1.85 -8.80 14.95
CA SER A 366 -1.65 -10.25 15.00
C SER A 366 -2.64 -10.92 15.95
N ARG A 367 -2.85 -10.36 17.15
CA ARG A 367 -3.84 -10.88 18.11
C ARG A 367 -5.27 -10.79 17.57
N GLU A 368 -5.65 -9.65 16.98
CA GLU A 368 -6.95 -9.46 16.34
C GLU A 368 -7.16 -10.45 15.18
N LEU A 369 -6.11 -10.76 14.41
CA LEU A 369 -6.16 -11.78 13.35
C LEU A 369 -6.48 -13.15 13.95
N ASP A 370 -5.79 -13.56 15.02
CA ASP A 370 -6.03 -14.84 15.69
C ASP A 370 -7.45 -14.91 16.29
N GLU A 371 -7.96 -13.80 16.82
CA GLU A 371 -9.32 -13.69 17.34
C GLU A 371 -10.35 -13.81 16.21
N ALA A 372 -10.14 -13.13 15.09
CA ALA A 372 -11.03 -13.19 13.93
C ALA A 372 -11.09 -14.60 13.33
N ILE A 373 -9.94 -15.27 13.19
CA ILE A 373 -9.89 -16.65 12.70
C ILE A 373 -10.68 -17.57 13.63
N ARG A 374 -10.49 -17.46 14.94
CA ARG A 374 -11.25 -18.25 15.93
C ARG A 374 -12.75 -17.98 15.85
N ALA A 375 -13.16 -16.73 15.73
CA ALA A 375 -14.58 -16.36 15.63
C ALA A 375 -15.24 -16.95 14.36
N LEU A 376 -14.52 -17.03 13.25
CA LEU A 376 -15.01 -17.63 12.01
C LEU A 376 -15.16 -19.17 12.10
N THR A 377 -14.40 -19.82 12.98
CA THR A 377 -14.43 -21.28 13.14
C THR A 377 -15.44 -21.74 14.20
N TRP A 378 -15.81 -20.90 15.18
CA TRP A 378 -16.63 -21.28 16.33
C TRP A 378 -18.14 -21.50 16.05
N PRO A 379 -18.87 -20.72 15.24
CA PRO A 379 -20.33 -20.88 15.10
C PRO A 379 -20.78 -21.95 14.13
N TYR A 380 -19.89 -22.60 13.39
CA TYR A 380 -20.23 -23.56 12.35
C TYR A 380 -20.02 -25.03 12.74
N LEU A 381 -19.87 -25.34 14.03
CA LEU A 381 -20.20 -26.67 14.53
C LEU A 381 -21.74 -26.72 14.60
N PRO A 382 -22.42 -27.40 13.65
CA PRO A 382 -23.87 -27.58 13.79
C PRO A 382 -24.10 -28.27 15.12
N ALA A 383 -25.00 -27.71 15.95
CA ALA A 383 -25.60 -28.49 17.01
C ALA A 383 -26.03 -29.83 16.35
N PRO A 384 -25.79 -30.98 16.99
CA PRO A 384 -26.23 -32.26 16.43
C PRO A 384 -27.70 -32.12 16.06
N ILE A 385 -28.00 -32.22 14.75
CA ILE A 385 -29.36 -32.16 14.25
C ILE A 385 -30.13 -33.27 15.06
N PRO A 386 -31.10 -32.93 15.91
CA PRO A 386 -31.90 -33.98 16.53
C PRO A 386 -32.49 -34.79 15.37
N HIS A 387 -32.24 -36.09 15.36
CA HIS A 387 -32.78 -36.99 14.34
C HIS A 387 -34.30 -36.79 14.32
N PRO A 388 -34.91 -36.33 13.22
CA PRO A 388 -36.35 -36.07 13.17
C PRO A 388 -37.20 -37.35 13.03
N PHE A 389 -36.59 -38.54 13.14
CA PHE A 389 -37.31 -39.80 13.06
C PHE A 389 -37.07 -40.63 14.31
N PRO A 390 -38.14 -40.98 15.06
CA PRO A 390 -38.09 -42.03 16.06
C PRO A 390 -37.77 -43.33 15.34
N ALA A 391 -36.89 -44.14 15.95
CA ALA A 391 -36.62 -45.49 15.50
C ALA A 391 -37.88 -46.34 15.66
N GLY A 392 -38.66 -46.49 14.61
CA GLY A 392 -39.87 -47.30 14.61
C GLY A 392 -40.59 -47.16 13.29
N GLY A 393 -40.41 -48.15 12.41
CA GLY A 393 -41.02 -48.18 11.07
C GLY A 393 -42.54 -48.21 11.12
N GLN A 394 -43.16 -47.31 10.35
CA GLN A 394 -44.44 -47.54 9.70
C GLN A 394 -44.36 -46.99 8.28
N ALA A 395 -44.60 -47.88 7.33
CA ALA A 395 -44.76 -47.56 5.93
C ALA A 395 -46.03 -46.70 5.73
N TRP A 396 -45.92 -45.70 4.92
CA TRP A 396 -47.06 -44.94 4.43
C TRP A 396 -47.82 -45.76 3.35
N PRO A 397 -49.18 -45.65 3.33
CA PRO A 397 -50.01 -46.34 2.33
C PRO A 397 -49.81 -45.79 0.90
#